data_927190e929f32d2f626393d46a9767eb
#
_entry.id   927190e929f32d2f626393d46a9767eb
#
_cell.length_a   1.000
_cell.length_b   1.000
_cell.length_c   1.000
_cell.angle_alpha   90.00
_cell.angle_beta   90.00
_cell.angle_gamma   90.00
#
_symmetry.space_group_name_H-M   'P 1'
#
loop_
_entity.id
_entity.type
_entity.pdbx_description
1 polymer ?
#
loop_
_entity_poly.entity_id
_entity_poly.type
_entity_poly.pdbx_seq_one_letter_code
_entity_poly.pdbx_strand_id
1 'polypeptide(L)'
;SPLPTGAPLKLSSDLDAYLAGQRSAALLVVHDGKLRLERYGLGFDGAGRWTSFSVAKSFTSTLVGAALKDGFIKSLDDKVSLYIPELKGSAYDEVSVRQLLTMTSGVKWNEDYDDPNSDVAKFNNHKPEAGVEVLVSYMRKLPREVPAGTRWLYSTGETNLVGLLLAQATKRPLADYLSEKIW
;
A
#
# COMPACT_ATOMS: atom_id res chain seq x y z
N SER A 1 1.02 21.70 -9.55
CA SER A 1 0.53 23.07 -9.39
C SER A 1 -0.51 23.13 -8.27
N PRO A 2 -0.59 24.22 -7.50
CA PRO A 2 -1.58 24.34 -6.44
C PRO A 2 -3.01 24.23 -7.00
N LEU A 3 -3.91 23.60 -6.24
CA LEU A 3 -5.32 23.50 -6.61
C LEU A 3 -5.98 24.90 -6.58
N PRO A 4 -6.83 25.26 -7.53
CA PRO A 4 -7.58 26.50 -7.48
C PRO A 4 -8.54 26.49 -6.29
N THR A 5 -8.70 27.65 -5.64
CA THR A 5 -9.63 27.81 -4.52
C THR A 5 -11.06 27.96 -5.04
N GLY A 6 -12.00 27.23 -4.44
CA GLY A 6 -13.43 27.33 -4.70
C GLY A 6 -14.18 28.09 -3.58
N ALA A 7 -15.51 28.23 -3.72
CA ALA A 7 -16.32 28.79 -2.66
C ALA A 7 -16.17 27.94 -1.38
N PRO A 8 -16.07 28.60 -0.19
CA PRO A 8 -15.89 27.87 1.07
C PRO A 8 -17.03 26.87 1.32
N LEU A 9 -16.69 25.72 1.86
CA LEU A 9 -17.66 24.73 2.28
C LEU A 9 -18.36 25.22 3.56
N LYS A 10 -19.69 25.23 3.56
CA LYS A 10 -20.48 25.47 4.77
C LYS A 10 -20.75 24.12 5.44
N LEU A 11 -20.26 23.97 6.65
CA LEU A 11 -20.48 22.78 7.47
C LEU A 11 -21.55 23.09 8.52
N SER A 12 -22.37 22.10 8.85
CA SER A 12 -23.37 22.18 9.92
C SER A 12 -22.78 21.92 11.30
N SER A 13 -21.52 21.45 11.37
CA SER A 13 -20.81 21.08 12.58
C SER A 13 -19.72 22.08 12.92
N ASP A 14 -19.42 22.24 14.22
CA ASP A 14 -18.25 22.96 14.69
C ASP A 14 -16.99 22.20 14.27
N LEU A 15 -16.27 22.72 13.28
CA LEU A 15 -15.09 22.10 12.71
C LEU A 15 -13.91 22.09 13.68
N ASP A 16 -13.77 23.15 14.47
CA ASP A 16 -12.65 23.26 15.42
C ASP A 16 -12.83 22.24 16.56
N ALA A 17 -14.05 22.08 17.06
CA ALA A 17 -14.39 21.03 18.02
C ALA A 17 -14.17 19.62 17.43
N TYR A 18 -14.53 19.41 16.16
CA TYR A 18 -14.30 18.15 15.46
C TYR A 18 -12.79 17.83 15.36
N LEU A 19 -11.99 18.77 14.86
CA LEU A 19 -10.54 18.57 14.71
C LEU A 19 -9.85 18.30 16.05
N ALA A 20 -10.24 19.04 17.10
CA ALA A 20 -9.72 18.84 18.44
C ALA A 20 -10.12 17.47 19.02
N GLY A 21 -11.40 17.11 18.92
CA GLY A 21 -11.93 15.83 19.41
C GLY A 21 -11.35 14.62 18.71
N GLN A 22 -11.07 14.71 17.40
CA GLN A 22 -10.44 13.66 16.60
C GLN A 22 -8.90 13.73 16.59
N ARG A 23 -8.30 14.72 17.27
CA ARG A 23 -6.85 14.95 17.27
C ARG A 23 -6.30 15.02 15.83
N SER A 24 -7.01 15.69 14.95
CA SER A 24 -6.65 15.79 13.53
C SER A 24 -5.62 16.89 13.30
N ALA A 25 -4.54 16.58 12.59
CA ALA A 25 -3.49 17.54 12.25
C ALA A 25 -3.85 18.40 11.03
N ALA A 26 -4.64 17.86 10.10
CA ALA A 26 -5.08 18.57 8.92
C ALA A 26 -6.38 17.97 8.39
N LEU A 27 -7.20 18.83 7.74
CA LEU A 27 -8.36 18.42 6.97
C LEU A 27 -8.44 19.28 5.70
N LEU A 28 -8.43 18.62 4.55
CA LEU A 28 -8.61 19.23 3.25
C LEU A 28 -9.84 18.64 2.56
N VAL A 29 -10.65 19.48 1.95
CA VAL A 29 -11.76 19.03 1.10
C VAL A 29 -11.60 19.65 -0.28
N VAL A 30 -11.52 18.76 -1.28
CA VAL A 30 -11.48 19.13 -2.69
C VAL A 30 -12.79 18.68 -3.34
N HIS A 31 -13.43 19.57 -4.07
CA HIS A 31 -14.66 19.29 -4.81
C HIS A 31 -14.59 19.95 -6.18
N ASP A 32 -14.84 19.18 -7.24
CA ASP A 32 -14.72 19.61 -8.63
C ASP A 32 -13.34 20.24 -8.94
N GLY A 33 -12.26 19.60 -8.45
CA GLY A 33 -10.89 20.07 -8.65
C GLY A 33 -10.54 21.37 -7.94
N LYS A 34 -11.39 21.87 -7.03
CA LYS A 34 -11.18 23.11 -6.28
C LYS A 34 -11.08 22.84 -4.78
N LEU A 35 -10.13 23.50 -4.13
CA LEU A 35 -9.99 23.45 -2.68
C LEU A 35 -11.14 24.24 -2.04
N ARG A 36 -11.98 23.53 -1.28
CA ARG A 36 -13.20 24.09 -0.64
C ARG A 36 -13.04 24.27 0.87
N LEU A 37 -12.12 23.54 1.47
CA LEU A 37 -11.77 23.62 2.88
C LEU A 37 -10.33 23.23 3.07
N GLU A 38 -9.60 23.98 3.88
CA GLU A 38 -8.26 23.68 4.37
C GLU A 38 -8.18 24.16 5.83
N ARG A 39 -7.90 23.26 6.74
CA ARG A 39 -7.77 23.51 8.18
C ARG A 39 -6.65 22.67 8.77
N TYR A 40 -5.96 23.26 9.72
CA TYR A 40 -4.87 22.62 10.44
C TYR A 40 -5.13 22.63 11.94
N GLY A 41 -4.67 21.59 12.63
CA GLY A 41 -4.75 21.43 14.07
C GLY A 41 -3.43 20.92 14.65
N LEU A 42 -3.35 20.74 15.97
CA LEU A 42 -2.19 20.20 16.68
C LEU A 42 -0.87 20.94 16.43
N GLY A 43 -0.92 22.24 16.06
CA GLY A 43 0.28 22.99 15.70
C GLY A 43 0.88 22.62 14.34
N PHE A 44 0.20 21.82 13.54
CA PHE A 44 0.62 21.46 12.19
C PHE A 44 0.27 22.57 11.18
N ASP A 45 0.98 22.62 10.07
CA ASP A 45 0.73 23.54 8.96
C ASP A 45 0.95 22.86 7.60
N GLY A 46 0.70 23.61 6.52
CA GLY A 46 0.81 23.08 5.15
C GLY A 46 2.23 22.78 4.70
N ALA A 47 3.26 23.22 5.40
CA ALA A 47 4.67 22.91 5.12
C ALA A 47 5.15 21.64 5.86
N GLY A 48 4.38 21.20 6.85
CA GLY A 48 4.70 20.03 7.65
C GLY A 48 4.60 18.72 6.86
N ARG A 49 5.30 17.70 7.36
CA ARG A 49 5.22 16.33 6.83
C ARG A 49 4.53 15.44 7.84
N TRP A 50 3.61 14.62 7.35
CA TRP A 50 2.87 13.67 8.17
C TRP A 50 3.13 12.23 7.72
N THR A 51 3.22 11.32 8.66
CA THR A 51 3.40 9.90 8.33
C THR A 51 2.17 9.38 7.59
N SER A 52 2.37 8.80 6.41
CA SER A 52 1.28 8.31 5.56
C SER A 52 0.61 7.05 6.10
N PHE A 53 1.32 6.29 6.96
CA PHE A 53 0.88 4.95 7.35
C PHE A 53 0.37 4.16 6.14
N SER A 54 -0.73 3.44 6.27
CA SER A 54 -1.27 2.59 5.20
C SER A 54 -1.86 3.33 4.00
N VAL A 55 -1.96 4.66 4.03
CA VAL A 55 -2.28 5.44 2.81
C VAL A 55 -1.24 5.20 1.72
N ALA A 56 0.02 4.91 2.08
CA ALA A 56 1.07 4.51 1.13
C ALA A 56 0.68 3.32 0.25
N LYS A 57 -0.17 2.39 0.74
CA LYS A 57 -0.66 1.25 -0.04
C LYS A 57 -1.48 1.69 -1.26
N SER A 58 -2.21 2.79 -1.17
CA SER A 58 -2.96 3.37 -2.29
C SER A 58 -2.04 3.89 -3.40
N PHE A 59 -0.89 4.47 -3.04
CA PHE A 59 0.12 4.87 -4.02
C PHE A 59 0.75 3.65 -4.70
N THR A 60 1.09 2.63 -3.93
CA THR A 60 1.63 1.36 -4.47
C THR A 60 0.65 0.72 -5.45
N SER A 61 -0.63 0.63 -5.13
CA SER A 61 -1.65 0.08 -6.02
C SER A 61 -1.84 0.93 -7.28
N THR A 62 -1.77 2.26 -7.16
CA THR A 62 -1.85 3.18 -8.31
C THR A 62 -0.66 2.96 -9.26
N LEU A 63 0.53 2.70 -8.72
CA LEU A 63 1.71 2.37 -9.54
C LEU A 63 1.54 1.07 -10.34
N VAL A 64 0.79 0.08 -9.84
CA VAL A 64 0.44 -1.11 -10.64
C VAL A 64 -0.37 -0.72 -11.87
N GLY A 65 -1.32 0.22 -11.72
CA GLY A 65 -2.06 0.77 -12.85
C GLY A 65 -1.14 1.46 -13.90
N ALA A 66 -0.15 2.22 -13.42
CA ALA A 66 0.87 2.80 -14.30
C ALA A 66 1.70 1.71 -15.00
N ALA A 67 2.15 0.68 -14.27
CA ALA A 67 2.93 -0.42 -14.83
C ALA A 67 2.15 -1.27 -15.87
N LEU A 68 0.85 -1.43 -15.68
CA LEU A 68 -0.05 -2.02 -16.68
C LEU A 68 -0.10 -1.16 -17.94
N LYS A 69 -0.30 0.15 -17.80
CA LYS A 69 -0.36 1.10 -18.90
C LYS A 69 0.96 1.14 -19.70
N ASP A 70 2.08 1.08 -18.99
CA ASP A 70 3.42 1.07 -19.59
C ASP A 70 3.82 -0.32 -20.15
N GLY A 71 3.03 -1.35 -19.89
CA GLY A 71 3.26 -2.72 -20.39
C GLY A 71 4.30 -3.52 -19.61
N PHE A 72 4.74 -3.07 -18.45
CA PHE A 72 5.64 -3.82 -17.55
C PHE A 72 4.90 -4.98 -16.85
N ILE A 73 3.64 -4.78 -16.52
CA ILE A 73 2.72 -5.84 -16.10
C ILE A 73 1.75 -6.07 -17.24
N LYS A 74 1.55 -7.33 -17.65
CA LYS A 74 0.71 -7.65 -18.81
C LYS A 74 -0.76 -7.79 -18.45
N SER A 75 -1.04 -8.37 -17.28
CA SER A 75 -2.41 -8.58 -16.79
C SER A 75 -2.43 -8.59 -15.27
N LEU A 76 -3.53 -8.14 -14.67
CA LEU A 76 -3.79 -8.35 -13.25
C LEU A 76 -4.04 -9.84 -12.92
N ASP A 77 -4.34 -10.65 -13.91
CA ASP A 77 -4.58 -12.09 -13.74
C ASP A 77 -3.31 -12.92 -13.88
N ASP A 78 -2.16 -12.27 -14.20
CA ASP A 78 -0.85 -12.93 -14.18
C ASP A 78 -0.52 -13.40 -12.76
N LYS A 79 0.17 -14.54 -12.66
CA LYS A 79 0.70 -15.03 -11.39
C LYS A 79 1.82 -14.13 -10.89
N VAL A 80 1.83 -13.84 -9.59
CA VAL A 80 2.89 -13.02 -8.97
C VAL A 80 4.27 -13.63 -9.14
N SER A 81 4.37 -14.95 -9.22
CA SER A 81 5.61 -15.70 -9.47
C SER A 81 6.22 -15.48 -10.86
N LEU A 82 5.50 -14.88 -11.82
CA LEU A 82 6.07 -14.42 -13.09
C LEU A 82 7.00 -13.22 -12.89
N TYR A 83 6.71 -12.38 -11.91
CA TYR A 83 7.45 -11.15 -11.60
C TYR A 83 8.41 -11.32 -10.43
N ILE A 84 8.08 -12.23 -9.49
CA ILE A 84 8.93 -12.61 -8.34
C ILE A 84 9.17 -14.13 -8.42
N PRO A 85 10.15 -14.58 -9.23
CA PRO A 85 10.36 -16.01 -9.46
C PRO A 85 10.66 -16.82 -8.19
N GLU A 86 11.20 -16.18 -7.16
CA GLU A 86 11.54 -16.81 -5.88
C GLU A 86 10.28 -17.24 -5.08
N LEU A 87 9.10 -16.81 -5.48
CA LEU A 87 7.82 -17.25 -4.90
C LEU A 87 7.30 -18.57 -5.50
N LYS A 88 7.96 -19.10 -6.57
CA LYS A 88 7.58 -20.40 -7.14
C LYS A 88 7.65 -21.51 -6.09
N GLY A 89 6.63 -22.38 -6.12
CA GLY A 89 6.51 -23.49 -5.18
C GLY A 89 6.03 -23.09 -3.77
N SER A 90 5.81 -21.80 -3.52
CA SER A 90 5.20 -21.30 -2.27
C SER A 90 3.68 -21.21 -2.39
N ALA A 91 3.00 -20.83 -1.29
CA ALA A 91 1.58 -20.54 -1.32
C ALA A 91 1.22 -19.37 -2.25
N TYR A 92 2.17 -18.49 -2.58
CA TYR A 92 1.98 -17.36 -3.50
C TYR A 92 2.10 -17.76 -4.98
N ASP A 93 2.59 -18.95 -5.33
CA ASP A 93 2.74 -19.35 -6.73
C ASP A 93 1.42 -19.38 -7.51
N GLU A 94 0.31 -19.68 -6.82
CA GLU A 94 -1.03 -19.69 -7.41
C GLU A 94 -1.76 -18.34 -7.34
N VAL A 95 -1.16 -17.32 -6.72
CA VAL A 95 -1.80 -16.03 -6.48
C VAL A 95 -1.60 -15.11 -7.69
N SER A 96 -2.67 -14.47 -8.16
CA SER A 96 -2.60 -13.46 -9.19
C SER A 96 -2.23 -12.08 -8.62
N VAL A 97 -1.74 -11.17 -9.48
CA VAL A 97 -1.51 -9.76 -9.12
C VAL A 97 -2.79 -9.13 -8.55
N ARG A 98 -3.95 -9.43 -9.13
CA ARG A 98 -5.27 -8.99 -8.64
C ARG A 98 -5.52 -9.45 -7.21
N GLN A 99 -5.33 -10.73 -6.93
CA GLN A 99 -5.57 -11.30 -5.60
C GLN A 99 -4.60 -10.75 -4.57
N LEU A 100 -3.36 -10.47 -4.94
CA LEU A 100 -2.39 -9.81 -4.08
C LEU A 100 -2.83 -8.36 -3.76
N LEU A 101 -3.24 -7.58 -4.77
CA LEU A 101 -3.74 -6.21 -4.61
C LEU A 101 -5.00 -6.11 -3.75
N THR A 102 -5.88 -7.09 -3.86
CA THR A 102 -7.14 -7.13 -3.11
C THR A 102 -7.04 -7.85 -1.77
N MET A 103 -5.84 -8.28 -1.40
CA MET A 103 -5.58 -9.01 -0.14
C MET A 103 -6.47 -10.25 0.01
N THR A 104 -6.57 -11.01 -1.08
CA THR A 104 -7.36 -12.24 -1.16
C THR A 104 -6.50 -13.45 -1.54
N SER A 105 -5.22 -13.43 -1.21
CA SER A 105 -4.30 -14.52 -1.54
C SER A 105 -4.68 -15.87 -0.92
N GLY A 106 -5.37 -15.85 0.22
CA GLY A 106 -5.65 -17.05 1.02
C GLY A 106 -4.45 -17.57 1.80
N VAL A 107 -3.35 -16.84 1.83
CA VAL A 107 -2.16 -17.15 2.63
C VAL A 107 -2.41 -16.69 4.07
N LYS A 108 -1.97 -17.50 5.04
CA LYS A 108 -2.08 -17.17 6.46
C LYS A 108 -1.22 -15.95 6.79
N TRP A 109 -1.80 -15.01 7.54
CA TRP A 109 -1.10 -13.81 7.97
C TRP A 109 -1.66 -13.31 9.31
N ASN A 110 -0.76 -12.88 10.21
CA ASN A 110 -1.10 -12.22 11.46
C ASN A 110 -0.63 -10.76 11.43
N GLU A 111 -1.58 -9.83 11.39
CA GLU A 111 -1.32 -8.38 11.38
C GLU A 111 -1.39 -7.75 12.79
N ASP A 112 -1.36 -8.51 13.86
CA ASP A 112 -1.43 -7.98 15.22
C ASP A 112 -0.15 -7.20 15.55
N TYR A 113 -0.28 -5.88 15.68
CA TYR A 113 0.83 -4.98 15.99
C TYR A 113 1.29 -5.04 17.46
N ASP A 114 0.45 -5.56 18.35
CA ASP A 114 0.76 -5.69 19.78
C ASP A 114 1.42 -7.05 20.09
N ASP A 115 1.34 -8.01 19.18
CA ASP A 115 1.98 -9.33 19.31
C ASP A 115 3.38 -9.31 18.66
N PRO A 116 4.48 -9.39 19.45
CA PRO A 116 5.84 -9.47 18.91
C PRO A 116 6.10 -10.74 18.08
N ASN A 117 5.21 -11.72 18.16
CA ASN A 117 5.27 -12.97 17.40
C ASN A 117 4.44 -12.94 16.11
N SER A 118 3.71 -11.87 15.86
CA SER A 118 2.93 -11.70 14.64
C SER A 118 3.81 -11.65 13.39
N ASP A 119 3.21 -11.92 12.23
CA ASP A 119 3.91 -11.83 10.95
C ASP A 119 4.34 -10.40 10.63
N VAL A 120 3.50 -9.42 10.93
CA VAL A 120 3.81 -8.01 10.70
C VAL A 120 5.00 -7.53 11.55
N ALA A 121 5.20 -8.08 12.74
CA ALA A 121 6.36 -7.76 13.58
C ALA A 121 7.66 -8.40 13.07
N LYS A 122 7.58 -9.57 12.42
CA LYS A 122 8.74 -10.39 12.06
C LYS A 122 9.21 -10.24 10.62
N PHE A 123 8.32 -9.96 9.66
CA PHE A 123 8.60 -10.14 8.23
C PHE A 123 9.80 -9.32 7.71
N ASN A 124 10.09 -8.16 8.27
CA ASN A 124 11.24 -7.34 7.90
C ASN A 124 12.48 -7.57 8.79
N ASN A 125 12.32 -8.25 9.92
CA ASN A 125 13.37 -8.35 10.94
C ASN A 125 13.93 -9.77 11.11
N HIS A 126 13.45 -10.75 10.33
CA HIS A 126 13.95 -12.11 10.41
C HIS A 126 15.30 -12.25 9.68
N LYS A 127 16.01 -13.33 9.97
CA LYS A 127 17.23 -13.69 9.23
C LYS A 127 16.83 -14.29 7.86
N PRO A 128 17.16 -13.64 6.74
CA PRO A 128 16.77 -14.14 5.43
C PRO A 128 17.57 -15.37 5.01
N GLU A 129 17.04 -16.11 4.07
CA GLU A 129 17.78 -17.16 3.36
C GLU A 129 18.91 -16.52 2.52
N ALA A 130 20.03 -17.22 2.39
CA ALA A 130 21.17 -16.71 1.62
C ALA A 130 20.77 -16.46 0.15
N GLY A 131 21.02 -15.24 -0.31
CA GLY A 131 20.72 -14.83 -1.69
C GLY A 131 19.26 -14.57 -2.01
N VAL A 132 18.36 -14.63 -1.01
CA VAL A 132 16.94 -14.30 -1.16
C VAL A 132 16.64 -12.97 -0.50
N GLU A 133 15.84 -12.14 -1.18
CA GLU A 133 15.39 -10.87 -0.62
C GLU A 133 14.62 -11.11 0.70
N VAL A 134 14.82 -10.22 1.69
CA VAL A 134 14.33 -10.43 3.07
C VAL A 134 12.82 -10.66 3.13
N LEU A 135 12.03 -9.86 2.42
CA LEU A 135 10.58 -9.98 2.36
C LEU A 135 10.15 -11.32 1.75
N VAL A 136 10.75 -11.70 0.62
CA VAL A 136 10.43 -12.95 -0.07
C VAL A 136 10.81 -14.15 0.81
N SER A 137 11.98 -14.10 1.44
CA SER A 137 12.46 -15.15 2.35
C SER A 137 11.48 -15.43 3.51
N TYR A 138 10.73 -14.43 3.94
CA TYR A 138 9.66 -14.60 4.94
C TYR A 138 8.36 -15.09 4.30
N MET A 139 7.86 -14.34 3.34
CA MET A 139 6.52 -14.54 2.78
C MET A 139 6.35 -15.91 2.11
N ARG A 140 7.39 -16.41 1.42
CA ARG A 140 7.36 -17.71 0.75
C ARG A 140 7.18 -18.92 1.69
N LYS A 141 7.43 -18.75 2.99
CA LYS A 141 7.29 -19.79 4.01
C LYS A 141 5.89 -19.86 4.64
N LEU A 142 5.09 -18.82 4.40
CA LEU A 142 3.75 -18.76 4.97
C LEU A 142 2.84 -19.83 4.34
N PRO A 143 2.08 -20.55 5.14
CA PRO A 143 1.19 -21.60 4.62
C PRO A 143 -0.07 -21.01 4.02
N ARG A 144 -0.65 -21.70 3.04
CA ARG A 144 -1.99 -21.44 2.56
C ARG A 144 -3.02 -21.84 3.62
N GLU A 145 -3.98 -20.96 3.90
CA GLU A 145 -5.05 -21.22 4.87
C GLU A 145 -6.39 -21.49 4.18
N VAL A 146 -6.68 -20.77 3.10
CA VAL A 146 -7.87 -20.94 2.26
C VAL A 146 -7.52 -20.81 0.78
N PRO A 147 -8.38 -21.26 -0.15
CA PRO A 147 -8.13 -21.04 -1.58
C PRO A 147 -8.02 -19.55 -1.92
N ALA A 148 -7.12 -19.21 -2.84
CA ALA A 148 -6.94 -17.85 -3.30
C ALA A 148 -8.22 -17.29 -3.91
N GLY A 149 -8.54 -16.02 -3.61
CA GLY A 149 -9.74 -15.34 -4.08
C GLY A 149 -11.00 -15.57 -3.22
N THR A 150 -10.93 -16.38 -2.15
CA THR A 150 -12.13 -16.75 -1.38
C THR A 150 -12.34 -15.98 -0.08
N ARG A 151 -11.28 -15.38 0.47
CA ARG A 151 -11.34 -14.61 1.72
C ARG A 151 -10.45 -13.40 1.67
N TRP A 152 -10.97 -12.26 2.11
CA TRP A 152 -10.20 -11.06 2.37
C TRP A 152 -9.50 -11.15 3.73
N LEU A 153 -8.20 -10.84 3.77
CA LEU A 153 -7.42 -10.73 4.99
C LEU A 153 -6.39 -9.62 4.82
N TYR A 154 -6.49 -8.55 5.61
CA TYR A 154 -5.53 -7.45 5.54
C TYR A 154 -4.11 -7.94 5.79
N SER A 155 -3.19 -7.58 4.89
CA SER A 155 -1.79 -7.99 4.96
C SER A 155 -0.86 -6.88 4.48
N THR A 156 -0.09 -6.31 5.40
CA THR A 156 1.00 -5.38 5.06
C THR A 156 2.08 -6.08 4.22
N GLY A 157 2.39 -7.33 4.52
CA GLY A 157 3.36 -8.13 3.74
C GLY A 157 2.99 -8.24 2.27
N GLU A 158 1.70 -8.38 1.94
CA GLU A 158 1.26 -8.47 0.54
C GLU A 158 1.45 -7.17 -0.23
N THR A 159 1.18 -6.03 0.38
CA THR A 159 1.48 -4.75 -0.29
C THR A 159 2.99 -4.53 -0.47
N ASN A 160 3.81 -5.00 0.45
CA ASN A 160 5.27 -4.97 0.28
C ASN A 160 5.71 -5.88 -0.89
N LEU A 161 5.09 -7.06 -1.05
CA LEU A 161 5.30 -7.90 -2.25
C LEU A 161 4.88 -7.18 -3.53
N VAL A 162 3.79 -6.41 -3.52
CA VAL A 162 3.40 -5.57 -4.69
C VAL A 162 4.49 -4.55 -5.01
N GLY A 163 5.06 -3.89 -4.00
CA GLY A 163 6.18 -2.96 -4.20
C GLY A 163 7.40 -3.63 -4.82
N LEU A 164 7.76 -4.81 -4.35
CA LEU A 164 8.86 -5.60 -4.90
C LEU A 164 8.56 -6.06 -6.34
N LEU A 165 7.34 -6.54 -6.60
CA LEU A 165 6.88 -6.91 -7.93
C LEU A 165 7.06 -5.75 -8.92
N LEU A 166 6.65 -4.54 -8.53
CA LEU A 166 6.82 -3.35 -9.34
C LEU A 166 8.29 -3.06 -9.63
N ALA A 167 9.16 -3.11 -8.62
CA ALA A 167 10.59 -2.87 -8.79
C ALA A 167 11.22 -3.91 -9.74
N GLN A 168 10.83 -5.18 -9.62
CA GLN A 168 11.34 -6.24 -10.50
C GLN A 168 10.78 -6.15 -11.92
N ALA A 169 9.48 -5.88 -12.08
CA ALA A 169 8.85 -5.75 -13.38
C ALA A 169 9.38 -4.54 -14.17
N THR A 170 9.56 -3.41 -13.51
CA THR A 170 10.05 -2.17 -14.13
C THR A 170 11.58 -2.10 -14.23
N LYS A 171 12.29 -2.93 -13.45
CA LYS A 171 13.76 -2.89 -13.26
C LYS A 171 14.27 -1.51 -12.79
N ARG A 172 13.48 -0.85 -11.97
CA ARG A 172 13.75 0.51 -11.47
C ARG A 172 13.47 0.56 -9.96
N PRO A 173 14.17 1.44 -9.22
CA PRO A 173 13.78 1.77 -7.85
C PRO A 173 12.33 2.26 -7.80
N LEU A 174 11.57 1.80 -6.83
CA LEU A 174 10.15 2.15 -6.69
C LEU A 174 9.93 3.67 -6.55
N ALA A 175 10.84 4.34 -5.82
CA ALA A 175 10.78 5.80 -5.62
C ALA A 175 10.94 6.57 -6.93
N ASP A 176 11.82 6.13 -7.83
CA ASP A 176 12.03 6.77 -9.14
C ASP A 176 10.82 6.62 -10.01
N TYR A 177 10.22 5.42 -10.01
CA TYR A 177 9.02 5.15 -10.79
C TYR A 177 7.81 5.92 -10.24
N LEU A 178 7.68 6.02 -8.91
CA LEU A 178 6.67 6.84 -8.24
C LEU A 178 6.79 8.32 -8.63
N SER A 179 8.01 8.86 -8.58
CA SER A 179 8.27 10.28 -8.91
C SER A 179 7.94 10.61 -10.36
N GLU A 180 8.19 9.67 -11.29
CA GLU A 180 7.86 9.86 -12.70
C GLU A 180 6.36 9.80 -12.99
N LYS A 181 5.64 8.86 -12.33
CA LYS A 181 4.27 8.52 -12.73
C LYS A 181 3.18 9.23 -11.94
N ILE A 182 3.46 9.59 -10.71
CA ILE A 182 2.41 10.07 -9.78
C ILE A 182 2.79 11.39 -9.13
N TRP A 183 4.06 11.59 -8.69
CA TRP A 183 4.46 12.65 -7.78
C TRP A 183 4.83 13.97 -8.43
#